data_b3e1e82dad045f0981945603dfa7d897
#
_entry.id   b3e1e82dad045f0981945603dfa7d897
#
_cell.length_a   1.000
_cell.length_b   1.000
_cell.length_c   1.000
_cell.angle_alpha   90.00
_cell.angle_beta   90.00
_cell.angle_gamma   90.00
#
_symmetry.space_group_name_H-M   'P 1'
#
loop_
_entity.id
_entity.type
_entity.pdbx_description
1 polymer ?
#
loop_
_entity_poly.entity_id
_entity_poly.type
_entity_poly.pdbx_seq_one_letter_code
_entity_poly.pdbx_strand_id
1 'polypeptide(L)'
;MNKRNYRATHVKQVNWRNVIQSTTGKSLVLAIDVAKEEQFAVLMDDASQLYLTTKWTHPVETPALLKHLAALTSLQLEVAMEPTGIYGDTLRRQLALAGYRTHQVSAKRVSDAKEIYDGVPSLHDAKAAYLIGR
;
A
#
# COMPACT_ATOMS: atom_id res chain seq x y z
N MET A 1 2.30 -11.87 -19.68
CA MET A 1 1.61 -10.78 -19.11
C MET A 1 1.22 -11.07 -17.67
N ASN A 2 1.43 -10.14 -16.90
CA ASN A 2 1.16 -10.35 -15.49
C ASN A 2 -0.26 -9.92 -15.12
N LYS A 3 -1.13 -10.89 -15.01
CA LYS A 3 -2.52 -10.61 -14.69
C LYS A 3 -2.70 -9.98 -13.31
N ARG A 4 -1.69 -10.07 -12.48
CA ARG A 4 -1.79 -9.54 -11.12
C ARG A 4 -2.08 -8.05 -11.13
N ASN A 5 -1.49 -7.32 -12.06
CA ASN A 5 -1.69 -5.89 -12.12
C ASN A 5 -3.12 -5.51 -12.45
N TYR A 6 -3.87 -6.42 -13.01
CA TYR A 6 -5.25 -6.12 -13.39
C TYR A 6 -6.19 -6.14 -12.20
N ARG A 7 -5.76 -6.76 -11.13
CA ARG A 7 -6.58 -6.81 -9.95
C ARG A 7 -6.48 -5.54 -9.12
N ALA A 8 -5.48 -4.73 -9.41
CA ALA A 8 -5.34 -3.46 -8.72
C ALA A 8 -6.39 -2.49 -9.24
N THR A 9 -7.17 -1.94 -8.35
CA THR A 9 -8.20 -0.97 -8.69
C THR A 9 -7.58 0.41 -8.67
N HIS A 10 -7.78 1.18 -9.73
CA HIS A 10 -7.27 2.55 -9.78
C HIS A 10 -7.83 3.34 -8.59
N VAL A 11 -6.98 4.20 -8.01
CA VAL A 11 -7.33 4.92 -6.78
C VAL A 11 -8.64 5.68 -6.88
N LYS A 12 -8.98 6.16 -8.07
CA LYS A 12 -10.22 6.92 -8.28
C LYS A 12 -11.45 6.02 -8.39
N GLN A 13 -11.26 4.71 -8.54
CA GLN A 13 -12.36 3.77 -8.72
C GLN A 13 -12.56 2.88 -7.50
N VAL A 14 -11.76 3.05 -6.47
CA VAL A 14 -11.88 2.26 -5.26
C VAL A 14 -13.15 2.66 -4.50
N ASN A 15 -13.84 1.67 -3.98
CA ASN A 15 -14.96 1.93 -3.07
C ASN A 15 -14.41 2.23 -1.68
N TRP A 16 -14.02 3.46 -1.46
CA TRP A 16 -13.36 3.84 -0.22
C TRP A 16 -14.27 3.72 0.99
N ARG A 17 -15.57 3.84 0.79
CA ARG A 17 -16.51 3.65 1.90
C ARG A 17 -16.38 2.24 2.47
N ASN A 18 -16.31 1.23 1.61
CA ASN A 18 -16.12 -0.14 2.07
C ASN A 18 -14.78 -0.31 2.76
N VAL A 19 -13.74 0.30 2.21
CA VAL A 19 -12.41 0.21 2.81
C VAL A 19 -12.42 0.82 4.21
N ILE A 20 -13.04 2.00 4.35
CA ILE A 20 -13.13 2.65 5.66
C ILE A 20 -13.85 1.74 6.66
N GLN A 21 -14.99 1.21 6.27
CA GLN A 21 -15.77 0.36 7.17
C GLN A 21 -15.02 -0.90 7.57
N SER A 22 -14.32 -1.51 6.63
CA SER A 22 -13.61 -2.76 6.86
C SER A 22 -12.38 -2.59 7.73
N THR A 23 -11.79 -1.40 7.73
CA THR A 23 -10.51 -1.18 8.40
C THR A 23 -10.62 -0.38 9.70
N THR A 24 -11.83 0.00 10.10
CA THR A 24 -12.02 0.77 11.31
C THR A 24 -11.47 0.03 12.53
N GLY A 25 -10.63 0.72 13.30
CA GLY A 25 -10.06 0.17 14.52
C GLY A 25 -8.93 -0.82 14.30
N LYS A 26 -8.48 -1.01 13.08
CA LYS A 26 -7.43 -1.97 12.78
C LYS A 26 -6.07 -1.30 12.63
N SER A 27 -5.03 -2.07 12.90
CA SER A 27 -3.65 -1.62 12.64
C SER A 27 -3.30 -2.02 11.23
N LEU A 28 -2.99 -1.04 10.40
CA LEU A 28 -2.83 -1.24 8.97
C LEU A 28 -1.42 -0.95 8.49
N VAL A 29 -1.04 -1.62 7.41
CA VAL A 29 0.17 -1.32 6.67
C VAL A 29 -0.20 -1.16 5.20
N LEU A 30 0.29 -0.10 4.59
CA LEU A 30 0.19 0.11 3.15
C LEU A 30 1.57 -0.21 2.56
N ALA A 31 1.66 -1.31 1.82
CA ALA A 31 2.92 -1.71 1.20
C ALA A 31 2.93 -1.21 -0.24
N ILE A 32 3.90 -0.37 -0.57
CA ILE A 32 3.96 0.30 -1.86
C ILE A 32 5.11 -0.23 -2.69
N ASP A 33 4.82 -0.62 -3.91
CA ASP A 33 5.79 -0.96 -4.93
C ASP A 33 6.02 0.29 -5.78
N VAL A 34 7.15 0.95 -5.57
CA VAL A 34 7.44 2.23 -6.19
C VAL A 34 7.96 2.03 -7.62
N ALA A 35 7.41 2.79 -8.55
CA ALA A 35 7.84 2.77 -9.93
C ALA A 35 7.94 4.21 -10.44
N LYS A 36 8.37 4.36 -11.68
CA LYS A 36 8.61 5.68 -12.25
C LYS A 36 7.34 6.52 -12.31
N GLU A 37 6.25 5.91 -12.76
CA GLU A 37 5.01 6.64 -12.95
C GLU A 37 3.86 6.04 -12.17
N GLU A 38 3.52 4.80 -12.46
CA GLU A 38 2.37 4.17 -11.80
C GLU A 38 2.82 3.39 -10.58
N GLN A 39 2.27 3.74 -9.44
CA GLN A 39 2.56 3.08 -8.18
C GLN A 39 1.52 2.00 -7.91
N PHE A 40 1.90 0.98 -7.17
CA PHE A 40 1.02 -0.12 -6.79
C PHE A 40 1.10 -0.30 -5.29
N ALA A 41 -0.02 -0.51 -4.63
CA ALA A 41 -0.03 -0.66 -3.18
C ALA A 41 -1.05 -1.69 -2.72
N VAL A 42 -0.71 -2.34 -1.63
CA VAL A 42 -1.57 -3.32 -0.96
C VAL A 42 -1.80 -2.82 0.46
N LEU A 43 -3.06 -2.81 0.89
CA LEU A 43 -3.43 -2.44 2.26
C LEU A 43 -3.81 -3.69 3.02
N MET A 44 -3.14 -3.94 4.15
CA MET A 44 -3.39 -5.12 4.94
C MET A 44 -3.33 -4.79 6.43
N ASP A 45 -3.86 -5.69 7.26
CA ASP A 45 -3.76 -5.52 8.71
C ASP A 45 -2.65 -6.42 9.28
N ASP A 46 -2.54 -6.44 10.61
CA ASP A 46 -1.50 -7.18 11.30
C ASP A 46 -1.72 -8.71 11.26
N ALA A 47 -2.90 -9.14 10.84
CA ALA A 47 -3.18 -10.56 10.62
C ALA A 47 -3.04 -10.95 9.16
N SER A 48 -2.48 -10.07 8.35
CA SER A 48 -2.28 -10.26 6.91
C SER A 48 -3.58 -10.34 6.12
N GLN A 49 -4.67 -9.82 6.67
CA GLN A 49 -5.92 -9.70 5.94
C GLN A 49 -5.79 -8.57 4.94
N LEU A 50 -6.08 -8.85 3.68
CA LEU A 50 -6.02 -7.84 2.63
C LEU A 50 -7.34 -7.10 2.53
N TYR A 51 -7.27 -5.79 2.38
CA TYR A 51 -8.45 -4.95 2.26
C TYR A 51 -8.52 -4.25 0.92
N LEU A 52 -7.37 -4.01 0.28
CA LEU A 52 -7.34 -3.19 -0.92
C LEU A 52 -6.07 -3.44 -1.68
N THR A 53 -6.19 -3.48 -3.00
CA THR A 53 -5.04 -3.39 -3.90
C THR A 53 -5.35 -2.27 -4.86
N THR A 54 -4.50 -1.24 -4.89
CA THR A 54 -4.77 -0.06 -5.68
C THR A 54 -3.54 0.39 -6.43
N LYS A 55 -3.75 1.23 -7.43
CA LYS A 55 -2.68 1.83 -8.20
C LYS A 55 -3.02 3.27 -8.50
N TRP A 56 -1.99 4.09 -8.69
CA TRP A 56 -2.17 5.50 -9.01
C TRP A 56 -0.93 6.03 -9.70
N THR A 57 -1.08 7.13 -10.42
CA THR A 57 0.03 7.80 -11.07
C THR A 57 0.61 8.85 -10.12
N HIS A 58 1.90 8.73 -9.83
CA HIS A 58 2.62 9.70 -9.01
C HIS A 58 3.33 10.68 -9.93
N PRO A 59 3.32 11.96 -9.64
CA PRO A 59 2.78 12.61 -8.43
C PRO A 59 1.36 13.13 -8.60
N VAL A 60 0.78 13.03 -9.78
CA VAL A 60 -0.49 13.70 -10.09
C VAL A 60 -1.63 13.20 -9.22
N GLU A 61 -1.69 11.90 -8.99
CA GLU A 61 -2.79 11.30 -8.25
C GLU A 61 -2.46 11.01 -6.80
N THR A 62 -1.23 11.25 -6.38
CA THR A 62 -0.85 11.00 -4.99
C THR A 62 -1.67 11.82 -4.00
N PRO A 63 -1.99 13.10 -4.26
CA PRO A 63 -2.85 13.82 -3.33
C PRO A 63 -4.23 13.18 -3.13
N ALA A 64 -4.79 12.59 -4.18
CA ALA A 64 -6.07 11.89 -4.06
C ALA A 64 -5.95 10.67 -3.15
N LEU A 65 -4.86 9.90 -3.30
CA LEU A 65 -4.62 8.78 -2.42
C LEU A 65 -4.50 9.25 -0.97
N LEU A 66 -3.72 10.29 -0.73
CA LEU A 66 -3.52 10.80 0.62
C LEU A 66 -4.82 11.27 1.26
N LYS A 67 -5.69 11.87 0.48
CA LYS A 67 -6.99 12.30 0.97
C LYS A 67 -7.81 11.11 1.44
N HIS A 68 -7.80 10.03 0.68
CA HIS A 68 -8.55 8.83 1.05
C HIS A 68 -7.94 8.14 2.26
N LEU A 69 -6.61 8.09 2.35
CA LEU A 69 -5.97 7.51 3.51
C LEU A 69 -6.29 8.30 4.78
N ALA A 70 -6.37 9.62 4.67
CA ALA A 70 -6.70 10.46 5.80
C ALA A 70 -8.12 10.22 6.31
N ALA A 71 -8.99 9.70 5.47
CA ALA A 71 -10.37 9.42 5.85
C ALA A 71 -10.53 8.07 6.55
N LEU A 72 -9.50 7.24 6.56
CA LEU A 72 -9.57 5.96 7.24
C LEU A 72 -9.66 6.16 8.75
N THR A 73 -10.47 5.32 9.39
CA THR A 73 -10.65 5.37 10.84
C THR A 73 -9.94 4.19 11.50
N SER A 74 -8.79 3.85 10.97
CA SER A 74 -7.96 2.78 11.50
C SER A 74 -7.30 3.21 12.81
N LEU A 75 -6.89 2.23 13.59
CA LEU A 75 -6.16 2.49 14.81
C LEU A 75 -4.81 3.12 14.49
N GLN A 76 -4.17 2.62 13.45
CA GLN A 76 -2.86 3.09 13.05
C GLN A 76 -2.64 2.69 11.58
N LEU A 77 -1.90 3.50 10.87
CA LEU A 77 -1.53 3.21 9.47
C LEU A 77 -0.06 3.53 9.28
N GLU A 78 0.70 2.52 8.89
CA GLU A 78 2.10 2.69 8.55
C GLU A 78 2.29 2.36 7.07
N VAL A 79 3.36 2.89 6.49
CA VAL A 79 3.66 2.69 5.08
C VAL A 79 4.99 1.94 4.97
N ALA A 80 4.98 0.87 4.19
CA ALA A 80 6.20 0.13 3.86
C ALA A 80 6.48 0.32 2.37
N MET A 81 7.71 0.65 2.02
CA MET A 81 8.07 0.83 0.62
C MET A 81 9.53 0.51 0.41
N GLU A 82 9.88 0.12 -0.82
CA GLU A 82 11.26 -0.16 -1.14
C GLU A 82 12.05 1.13 -1.36
N PRO A 83 13.36 1.10 -1.10
CA PRO A 83 14.19 2.27 -1.37
C PRO A 83 14.52 2.33 -2.86
N THR A 84 13.89 3.27 -3.57
CA THR A 84 14.01 3.33 -5.03
C THR A 84 14.54 4.67 -5.54
N GLY A 85 15.50 5.24 -4.85
CA GLY A 85 16.13 6.46 -5.31
C GLY A 85 15.16 7.62 -5.42
N ILE A 86 15.28 8.39 -6.50
CA ILE A 86 14.51 9.64 -6.61
C ILE A 86 13.00 9.42 -6.68
N TYR A 87 12.58 8.32 -7.27
CA TYR A 87 11.13 8.08 -7.38
C TYR A 87 10.52 7.83 -6.00
N GLY A 88 11.22 7.06 -5.18
CA GLY A 88 10.75 6.78 -3.83
C GLY A 88 10.89 8.00 -2.93
N ASP A 89 11.91 8.81 -3.15
CA ASP A 89 12.16 9.96 -2.28
C ASP A 89 11.03 10.97 -2.31
N THR A 90 10.53 11.28 -3.50
CA THR A 90 9.44 12.25 -3.62
C THR A 90 8.18 11.74 -2.95
N LEU A 91 7.85 10.49 -3.20
CA LEU A 91 6.65 9.89 -2.61
C LEU A 91 6.79 9.81 -1.09
N ARG A 92 7.96 9.38 -0.60
CA ARG A 92 8.18 9.28 0.84
C ARG A 92 8.04 10.63 1.51
N ARG A 93 8.53 11.69 0.87
CA ARG A 93 8.41 13.03 1.43
C ARG A 93 6.95 13.45 1.55
N GLN A 94 6.15 13.17 0.53
CA GLN A 94 4.73 13.52 0.57
C GLN A 94 4.01 12.74 1.67
N LEU A 95 4.34 11.47 1.83
CA LEU A 95 3.75 10.66 2.89
C LEU A 95 4.14 11.20 4.27
N ALA A 96 5.40 11.56 4.45
CA ALA A 96 5.86 12.09 5.72
C ALA A 96 5.17 13.42 6.05
N LEU A 97 5.00 14.27 5.05
CA LEU A 97 4.31 15.55 5.25
C LEU A 97 2.85 15.34 5.61
N ALA A 98 2.27 14.25 5.17
CA ALA A 98 0.91 13.91 5.52
C ALA A 98 0.81 13.20 6.88
N GLY A 99 1.93 12.98 7.54
CA GLY A 99 1.95 12.40 8.87
C GLY A 99 2.14 10.89 8.94
N TYR A 100 2.50 10.25 7.84
CA TYR A 100 2.66 8.80 7.83
C TYR A 100 4.10 8.40 8.03
N ARG A 101 4.31 7.38 8.88
CA ARG A 101 5.62 6.79 9.05
C ARG A 101 5.88 5.84 7.90
N THR A 102 7.07 5.95 7.31
CA THR A 102 7.45 5.08 6.21
C THR A 102 8.63 4.21 6.63
N HIS A 103 8.57 2.94 6.25
CA HIS A 103 9.61 1.97 6.52
C HIS A 103 10.10 1.42 5.20
N GLN A 104 11.41 1.25 5.08
CA GLN A 104 12.00 0.72 3.87
C GLN A 104 12.03 -0.81 3.95
N VAL A 105 11.51 -1.44 2.90
CA VAL A 105 11.52 -2.90 2.79
C VAL A 105 12.07 -3.27 1.43
N SER A 106 12.52 -4.52 1.29
CA SER A 106 13.06 -4.97 0.02
C SER A 106 11.96 -5.07 -1.04
N ALA A 107 12.36 -4.91 -2.30
CA ALA A 107 11.44 -5.06 -3.41
C ALA A 107 10.76 -6.44 -3.39
N LYS A 108 11.50 -7.46 -2.96
CA LYS A 108 10.96 -8.80 -2.90
C LYS A 108 9.79 -8.87 -1.91
N ARG A 109 9.89 -8.22 -0.76
CA ARG A 109 8.82 -8.26 0.24
C ARG A 109 7.56 -7.60 -0.28
N VAL A 110 7.69 -6.50 -0.98
CA VAL A 110 6.53 -5.83 -1.55
C VAL A 110 5.92 -6.70 -2.64
N SER A 111 6.76 -7.29 -3.48
CA SER A 111 6.30 -8.17 -4.54
C SER A 111 5.56 -9.37 -3.99
N ASP A 112 6.07 -9.97 -2.91
CA ASP A 112 5.43 -11.11 -2.28
C ASP A 112 4.04 -10.75 -1.75
N ALA A 113 3.89 -9.56 -1.19
CA ALA A 113 2.59 -9.11 -0.72
C ALA A 113 1.60 -8.97 -1.88
N LYS A 114 2.06 -8.50 -3.04
CA LYS A 114 1.22 -8.42 -4.22
C LYS A 114 0.75 -9.81 -4.66
N GLU A 115 1.63 -10.78 -4.60
CA GLU A 115 1.30 -12.14 -5.05
C GLU A 115 0.19 -12.76 -4.22
N ILE A 116 0.11 -12.43 -2.97
CA ILE A 116 -0.96 -12.93 -2.11
C ILE A 116 -2.31 -12.47 -2.62
N TYR A 117 -2.41 -11.21 -3.01
CA TYR A 117 -3.66 -10.69 -3.55
C TYR A 117 -4.08 -11.46 -4.79
N ASP A 118 -3.11 -11.90 -5.59
CA ASP A 118 -3.39 -12.56 -6.86
C ASP A 118 -3.76 -14.04 -6.71
N GLY A 119 -3.93 -14.51 -5.49
CA GLY A 119 -4.33 -15.88 -5.27
C GLY A 119 -3.16 -16.85 -5.22
N VAL A 120 -1.96 -16.33 -5.16
CA VAL A 120 -0.78 -17.15 -4.92
C VAL A 120 -0.53 -17.07 -3.42
N PRO A 121 -1.02 -18.04 -2.68
CA PRO A 121 -0.99 -17.92 -1.23
C PRO A 121 0.42 -17.89 -0.71
N SER A 122 0.70 -16.83 0.01
CA SER A 122 1.99 -16.67 0.65
C SER A 122 1.79 -15.78 1.87
N LEU A 123 0.95 -16.26 2.79
CA LEU A 123 0.64 -15.50 3.99
C LEU A 123 1.89 -15.15 4.77
N HIS A 124 2.88 -16.04 4.73
CA HIS A 124 4.14 -15.77 5.40
C HIS A 124 4.83 -14.56 4.80
N ASP A 125 4.79 -14.42 3.48
CA ASP A 125 5.45 -13.31 2.82
C ASP A 125 4.73 -12.00 3.12
N ALA A 126 3.40 -12.02 3.13
CA ALA A 126 2.64 -10.83 3.48
C ALA A 126 2.93 -10.41 4.92
N LYS A 127 2.95 -11.37 5.82
CA LYS A 127 3.23 -11.09 7.21
C LYS A 127 4.65 -10.58 7.38
N ALA A 128 5.60 -11.15 6.63
CA ALA A 128 6.98 -10.70 6.68
C ALA A 128 7.10 -9.26 6.18
N ALA A 129 6.40 -8.92 5.11
CA ALA A 129 6.41 -7.55 4.61
C ALA A 129 5.85 -6.59 5.65
N TYR A 130 4.77 -6.97 6.30
CA TYR A 130 4.18 -6.18 7.35
C TYR A 130 5.15 -5.99 8.52
N LEU A 131 5.77 -7.09 8.96
CA LEU A 131 6.68 -7.02 10.10
C LEU A 131 7.89 -6.15 9.81
N ILE A 132 8.41 -6.21 8.59
CA ILE A 132 9.53 -5.36 8.21
C ILE A 132 9.10 -3.91 8.12
N GLY A 133 7.85 -3.66 7.70
CA GLY A 133 7.31 -2.32 7.60
C GLY A 133 7.06 -1.66 8.92
N ARG A 134 7.08 -2.43 10.00
CA ARG A 134 6.82 -1.88 11.31
C ARG A 134 8.06 -1.25 11.89
#